data_80e6ebc8edc64ff05c75817167c4adb3
#
_entry.id   80e6ebc8edc64ff05c75817167c4adb3
#
_cell.length_a   1.000
_cell.length_b   1.000
_cell.length_c   1.000
_cell.angle_alpha   90.00
_cell.angle_beta   90.00
_cell.angle_gamma   90.00
#
_symmetry.space_group_name_H-M   'P 1'
#
loop_
_entity.id
_entity.type
_entity.pdbx_description
1 polymer ?
#
loop_
_entity_poly.entity_id
_entity_poly.type
_entity_poly.pdbx_seq_one_letter_code
_entity_poly.pdbx_strand_id
1 'polypeptide(L)'
;MSTNSSGSPVLSLLIPIYNVERYLHECLDSAVAQTLKDIEIICINDGSTDSSPDIIREYMERDARVKMIDKANSGYGDSMNRGLEMAYGKYVGILESDDFMAPDALEKLVAAAERNGADFTKANFDLYWSKPEERRELMELFKAKDCGKPVHPSDTVDAFSLKPSIWSAVYRRDFLNRNAIRFLPTPGAAFQDASFTFKVFALADTAVFLHDSVLSYRQDNEGSSVNSPNKVHCVNDEYAEIHRWIVEDCAESHSSQDVAKLLRFANVIKYDSYMWSYIRLNPKYYAEFLNRMAQEFRGALEAHEFELTDLKPWKRANLKAIVDDPQKWLAESSGFASAGAMGRAKHYARVGGPGVVVAFVLNAIKK
;
A
#
# COMPACT_ATOMS: atom_id res chain seq x y z
N MET A 1 25.23 -20.03 -8.38
CA MET A 1 24.93 -18.83 -7.56
C MET A 1 26.16 -17.96 -7.55
N SER A 2 26.14 -16.80 -8.20
CA SER A 2 27.31 -15.90 -8.22
C SER A 2 27.29 -15.08 -6.92
N THR A 3 28.29 -15.29 -6.08
CA THR A 3 28.59 -14.38 -4.95
C THR A 3 28.96 -13.02 -5.56
N ASN A 4 28.21 -11.99 -5.15
CA ASN A 4 28.51 -10.61 -5.52
C ASN A 4 29.91 -10.26 -4.98
N SER A 5 30.84 -9.93 -5.85
CA SER A 5 32.23 -9.56 -5.52
C SER A 5 32.37 -8.18 -4.84
N SER A 6 31.26 -7.53 -4.48
CA SER A 6 31.26 -6.17 -3.93
C SER A 6 31.13 -6.06 -2.41
N GLY A 7 30.99 -7.17 -1.68
CA GLY A 7 30.87 -7.16 -0.22
C GLY A 7 29.54 -6.61 0.34
N SER A 8 28.61 -6.22 -0.50
CA SER A 8 27.25 -5.77 -0.09
C SER A 8 26.25 -6.88 -0.26
N PRO A 9 25.25 -7.02 0.64
CA PRO A 9 24.22 -8.04 0.54
C PRO A 9 23.36 -7.87 -0.72
N VAL A 10 22.76 -8.97 -1.17
CA VAL A 10 21.83 -8.94 -2.31
C VAL A 10 20.57 -8.16 -1.94
N LEU A 11 20.08 -8.28 -0.70
CA LEU A 11 18.84 -7.65 -0.28
C LEU A 11 18.94 -7.15 1.17
N SER A 12 18.37 -5.97 1.43
CA SER A 12 18.06 -5.44 2.76
C SER A 12 16.57 -5.66 3.03
N LEU A 13 16.23 -6.44 4.07
CA LEU A 13 14.86 -6.62 4.53
C LEU A 13 14.59 -5.65 5.67
N LEU A 14 13.65 -4.73 5.48
CA LEU A 14 13.24 -3.72 6.46
C LEU A 14 12.04 -4.21 7.24
N ILE A 15 12.12 -4.18 8.58
CA ILE A 15 11.06 -4.62 9.48
C ILE A 15 10.75 -3.48 10.45
N PRO A 16 9.69 -2.68 10.22
CA PRO A 16 9.24 -1.64 11.15
C PRO A 16 8.57 -2.29 12.36
N ILE A 17 8.95 -1.88 13.57
CA ILE A 17 8.53 -2.52 14.83
C ILE A 17 8.05 -1.45 15.81
N TYR A 18 6.81 -1.60 16.29
CA TYR A 18 6.27 -0.79 17.37
C TYR A 18 5.21 -1.55 18.16
N ASN A 19 5.52 -1.93 19.43
CA ASN A 19 4.62 -2.61 20.35
C ASN A 19 3.95 -3.86 19.75
N VAL A 20 4.75 -4.84 19.31
CA VAL A 20 4.30 -6.00 18.55
C VAL A 20 4.89 -7.32 19.10
N GLU A 21 5.31 -7.35 20.37
CA GLU A 21 5.96 -8.50 21.03
C GLU A 21 5.25 -9.84 20.77
N ARG A 22 3.92 -9.80 20.65
CA ARG A 22 3.08 -10.99 20.46
C ARG A 22 3.37 -11.74 19.15
N TYR A 23 3.73 -11.04 18.09
CA TYR A 23 3.88 -11.59 16.74
C TYR A 23 5.33 -11.60 16.25
N LEU A 24 6.20 -10.86 16.94
CA LEU A 24 7.54 -10.55 16.47
C LEU A 24 8.43 -11.77 16.30
N HIS A 25 8.29 -12.80 17.15
CA HIS A 25 9.05 -14.05 16.99
C HIS A 25 8.71 -14.74 15.66
N GLU A 26 7.42 -14.90 15.33
CA GLU A 26 7.01 -15.54 14.08
C GLU A 26 7.49 -14.74 12.84
N CYS A 27 7.43 -13.43 12.91
CA CYS A 27 7.95 -12.53 11.88
C CYS A 27 9.46 -12.74 11.67
N LEU A 28 10.26 -12.64 12.73
CA LEU A 28 11.71 -12.76 12.68
C LEU A 28 12.17 -14.17 12.32
N ASP A 29 11.51 -15.22 12.83
CA ASP A 29 11.77 -16.62 12.43
C ASP A 29 11.61 -16.79 10.91
N SER A 30 10.56 -16.22 10.33
CA SER A 30 10.34 -16.27 8.88
C SER A 30 11.42 -15.52 8.09
N ALA A 31 11.92 -14.41 8.64
CA ALA A 31 12.96 -13.59 8.02
C ALA A 31 14.33 -14.29 8.04
N VAL A 32 14.74 -14.87 9.16
CA VAL A 32 16.04 -15.56 9.27
C VAL A 32 16.05 -16.91 8.54
N ALA A 33 14.87 -17.54 8.37
CA ALA A 33 14.70 -18.81 7.67
C ALA A 33 14.74 -18.70 6.15
N GLN A 34 14.73 -17.48 5.56
CA GLN A 34 14.71 -17.31 4.12
C GLN A 34 15.79 -18.11 3.39
N THR A 35 15.45 -18.69 2.24
CA THR A 35 16.40 -19.46 1.39
C THR A 35 17.48 -18.57 0.79
N LEU A 36 17.16 -17.32 0.47
CA LEU A 36 18.14 -16.29 0.08
C LEU A 36 18.97 -15.91 1.31
N LYS A 37 20.23 -16.36 1.37
CA LYS A 37 21.10 -16.18 2.55
C LYS A 37 21.89 -14.87 2.56
N ASP A 38 22.20 -14.32 1.39
CA ASP A 38 22.97 -13.08 1.26
C ASP A 38 22.05 -11.85 1.43
N ILE A 39 21.55 -11.69 2.66
CA ILE A 39 20.64 -10.61 3.07
C ILE A 39 21.13 -9.98 4.38
N GLU A 40 20.76 -8.72 4.59
CA GLU A 40 20.71 -8.09 5.92
C GLU A 40 19.25 -7.87 6.33
N ILE A 41 18.98 -7.99 7.61
CA ILE A 41 17.66 -7.82 8.21
C ILE A 41 17.74 -6.62 9.15
N ILE A 42 17.06 -5.54 8.81
CA ILE A 42 17.10 -4.27 9.53
C ILE A 42 15.78 -4.11 10.30
N CYS A 43 15.83 -4.38 11.60
CA CYS A 43 14.72 -4.16 12.52
C CYS A 43 14.70 -2.69 12.96
N ILE A 44 13.62 -1.97 12.70
CA ILE A 44 13.50 -0.55 13.05
C ILE A 44 12.54 -0.44 14.24
N ASN A 45 13.09 -0.37 15.45
CA ASN A 45 12.31 -0.15 16.68
C ASN A 45 11.93 1.31 16.80
N ASP A 46 10.65 1.62 16.63
CA ASP A 46 10.08 2.97 16.73
C ASP A 46 9.66 3.32 18.17
N GLY A 47 10.55 3.07 19.14
CA GLY A 47 10.31 3.41 20.54
C GLY A 47 9.25 2.52 21.19
N SER A 48 9.30 1.20 20.96
CA SER A 48 8.44 0.23 21.65
C SER A 48 8.63 0.27 23.16
N THR A 49 7.54 0.06 23.89
CA THR A 49 7.49 0.04 25.36
C THR A 49 7.18 -1.36 25.92
N ASP A 50 6.95 -2.32 25.03
CA ASP A 50 6.79 -3.74 25.32
C ASP A 50 8.15 -4.50 25.20
N SER A 51 8.12 -5.83 25.16
CA SER A 51 9.32 -6.66 25.03
C SER A 51 9.93 -6.71 23.61
N SER A 52 9.37 -5.98 22.65
CA SER A 52 9.87 -6.00 21.26
C SER A 52 11.38 -5.71 21.13
N PRO A 53 11.97 -4.72 21.83
CA PRO A 53 13.41 -4.45 21.75
C PRO A 53 14.27 -5.60 22.26
N ASP A 54 13.82 -6.34 23.30
CA ASP A 54 14.54 -7.47 23.86
C ASP A 54 14.50 -8.66 22.91
N ILE A 55 13.35 -8.91 22.26
CA ILE A 55 13.22 -9.91 21.21
C ILE A 55 14.18 -9.62 20.05
N ILE A 56 14.28 -8.37 19.58
CA ILE A 56 15.24 -8.03 18.51
C ILE A 56 16.68 -8.36 18.94
N ARG A 57 17.09 -8.01 20.18
CA ARG A 57 18.43 -8.29 20.70
C ARG A 57 18.72 -9.80 20.72
N GLU A 58 17.76 -10.63 21.12
CA GLU A 58 17.87 -12.08 21.08
C GLU A 58 18.19 -12.59 19.65
N TYR A 59 17.54 -12.06 18.62
CA TYR A 59 17.84 -12.45 17.23
C TYR A 59 19.19 -11.91 16.74
N MET A 60 19.61 -10.73 17.17
CA MET A 60 20.96 -10.20 16.87
C MET A 60 22.07 -11.07 17.42
N GLU A 61 21.87 -11.68 18.61
CA GLU A 61 22.83 -12.62 19.19
C GLU A 61 22.91 -13.95 18.44
N ARG A 62 21.81 -14.38 17.81
CA ARG A 62 21.70 -15.67 17.09
C ARG A 62 22.10 -15.57 15.62
N ASP A 63 21.90 -14.41 14.98
CA ASP A 63 22.08 -14.22 13.54
C ASP A 63 22.73 -12.87 13.24
N ALA A 64 23.98 -12.91 12.80
CA ALA A 64 24.76 -11.70 12.49
C ALA A 64 24.19 -10.83 11.34
N ARG A 65 23.20 -11.33 10.59
CA ARG A 65 22.50 -10.57 9.55
C ARG A 65 21.47 -9.60 10.14
N VAL A 66 21.01 -9.84 11.38
CA VAL A 66 20.02 -9.00 12.07
C VAL A 66 20.70 -7.78 12.66
N LYS A 67 20.16 -6.61 12.36
CA LYS A 67 20.61 -5.31 12.86
C LYS A 67 19.40 -4.56 13.43
N MET A 68 19.64 -3.63 14.34
CA MET A 68 18.59 -2.80 14.94
C MET A 68 18.87 -1.31 14.76
N ILE A 69 17.88 -0.56 14.33
CA ILE A 69 17.76 0.88 14.54
C ILE A 69 16.84 1.05 15.75
N ASP A 70 17.37 1.61 16.85
CA ASP A 70 16.60 1.88 18.06
C ASP A 70 16.42 3.40 18.19
N LYS A 71 15.17 3.89 18.16
CA LYS A 71 14.88 5.31 18.14
C LYS A 71 13.62 5.67 18.94
N ALA A 72 13.48 6.94 19.29
CA ALA A 72 12.23 7.46 19.84
C ALA A 72 11.11 7.35 18.76
N ASN A 73 9.87 7.16 19.21
CA ASN A 73 8.73 7.06 18.29
C ASN A 73 8.57 8.33 17.46
N SER A 74 8.60 8.19 16.15
CA SER A 74 8.39 9.26 15.17
C SER A 74 7.48 8.86 14.01
N GLY A 75 6.92 7.66 14.06
CA GLY A 75 5.96 7.13 13.12
C GLY A 75 6.57 6.25 12.03
N TYR A 76 5.69 5.55 11.35
CA TYR A 76 6.02 4.53 10.35
C TYR A 76 6.88 5.07 9.20
N GLY A 77 6.47 6.21 8.62
CA GLY A 77 7.18 6.79 7.47
C GLY A 77 8.63 7.19 7.77
N ASP A 78 8.88 7.82 8.94
CA ASP A 78 10.25 8.13 9.39
C ASP A 78 11.05 6.84 9.64
N SER A 79 10.44 5.85 10.26
CA SER A 79 11.09 4.56 10.52
C SER A 79 11.52 3.88 9.21
N MET A 80 10.63 3.83 8.22
CA MET A 80 10.93 3.26 6.92
C MET A 80 12.03 4.03 6.17
N ASN A 81 12.02 5.36 6.24
CA ASN A 81 13.05 6.18 5.61
C ASN A 81 14.43 5.94 6.24
N ARG A 82 14.51 5.80 7.57
CA ARG A 82 15.77 5.42 8.24
C ARG A 82 16.25 4.03 7.86
N GLY A 83 15.32 3.09 7.69
CA GLY A 83 15.63 1.76 7.15
C GLY A 83 16.21 1.83 5.73
N LEU A 84 15.59 2.63 4.86
CA LEU A 84 16.09 2.87 3.48
C LEU A 84 17.47 3.52 3.45
N GLU A 85 17.75 4.45 4.35
CA GLU A 85 19.07 5.09 4.49
C GLU A 85 20.16 4.10 4.95
N MET A 86 19.81 3.17 5.86
CA MET A 86 20.73 2.16 6.37
C MET A 86 20.91 0.98 5.42
N ALA A 87 20.04 0.79 4.44
CA ALA A 87 20.06 -0.34 3.53
C ALA A 87 21.26 -0.30 2.57
N TYR A 88 22.03 -1.41 2.48
CA TYR A 88 23.15 -1.59 1.55
C TYR A 88 22.87 -2.61 0.46
N GLY A 89 21.80 -3.40 0.58
CA GLY A 89 21.40 -4.39 -0.39
C GLY A 89 21.17 -3.80 -1.78
N LYS A 90 21.39 -4.59 -2.83
CA LYS A 90 21.00 -4.22 -4.20
C LYS A 90 19.49 -4.03 -4.30
N TYR A 91 18.74 -4.84 -3.56
CA TYR A 91 17.29 -4.76 -3.44
C TYR A 91 16.88 -4.40 -2.00
N VAL A 92 15.68 -3.88 -1.86
CA VAL A 92 15.00 -3.64 -0.59
C VAL A 92 13.70 -4.42 -0.58
N GLY A 93 13.48 -5.22 0.48
CA GLY A 93 12.20 -5.84 0.82
C GLY A 93 11.64 -5.22 2.09
N ILE A 94 10.35 -5.37 2.33
CA ILE A 94 9.65 -4.91 3.52
C ILE A 94 8.87 -6.09 4.09
N LEU A 95 8.90 -6.23 5.42
CA LEU A 95 8.09 -7.21 6.15
C LEU A 95 7.46 -6.50 7.36
N GLU A 96 6.13 -6.46 7.39
CA GLU A 96 5.42 -5.94 8.57
C GLU A 96 5.60 -6.88 9.74
N SER A 97 5.77 -6.31 10.93
CA SER A 97 6.20 -7.05 12.12
C SER A 97 5.15 -7.97 12.74
N ASP A 98 3.91 -7.92 12.27
CA ASP A 98 2.82 -8.86 12.62
C ASP A 98 2.54 -9.92 11.54
N ASP A 99 3.30 -9.88 10.42
CA ASP A 99 3.20 -10.80 9.28
C ASP A 99 4.38 -11.77 9.24
N PHE A 100 4.33 -12.73 8.32
CA PHE A 100 5.44 -13.67 8.10
C PHE A 100 5.52 -14.12 6.63
N MET A 101 6.76 -14.36 6.17
CA MET A 101 7.06 -14.68 4.77
C MET A 101 7.08 -16.19 4.50
N ALA A 102 6.76 -16.57 3.26
CA ALA A 102 7.08 -17.91 2.76
C ALA A 102 8.60 -18.12 2.71
N PRO A 103 9.11 -19.34 2.95
CA PRO A 103 10.56 -19.57 3.08
C PRO A 103 11.39 -19.17 1.86
N ASP A 104 10.83 -19.22 0.66
CA ASP A 104 11.49 -18.91 -0.61
C ASP A 104 11.05 -17.58 -1.23
N ALA A 105 10.34 -16.75 -0.47
CA ALA A 105 9.75 -15.52 -0.95
C ALA A 105 10.78 -14.55 -1.53
N LEU A 106 11.83 -14.24 -0.78
CA LEU A 106 12.86 -13.30 -1.21
C LEU A 106 13.67 -13.84 -2.40
N GLU A 107 13.97 -15.13 -2.44
CA GLU A 107 14.66 -15.75 -3.55
C GLU A 107 13.86 -15.64 -4.86
N LYS A 108 12.55 -15.93 -4.82
CA LYS A 108 11.66 -15.83 -5.99
C LYS A 108 11.56 -14.40 -6.51
N LEU A 109 11.32 -13.43 -5.61
CA LEU A 109 11.18 -12.03 -5.97
C LEU A 109 12.48 -11.47 -6.57
N VAL A 110 13.62 -11.71 -5.93
CA VAL A 110 14.94 -11.26 -6.42
C VAL A 110 15.31 -11.94 -7.72
N ALA A 111 15.10 -13.26 -7.85
CA ALA A 111 15.40 -13.97 -9.09
C ALA A 111 14.59 -13.45 -10.28
N ALA A 112 13.33 -13.05 -10.06
CA ALA A 112 12.51 -12.44 -11.10
C ALA A 112 13.00 -11.04 -11.46
N ALA A 113 13.42 -10.23 -10.48
CA ALA A 113 14.02 -8.92 -10.71
C ALA A 113 15.30 -9.01 -11.52
N GLU A 114 16.21 -9.92 -11.14
CA GLU A 114 17.50 -10.12 -11.83
C GLU A 114 17.32 -10.57 -13.28
N ARG A 115 16.45 -11.55 -13.53
CA ARG A 115 16.23 -12.08 -14.89
C ARG A 115 15.69 -11.04 -15.86
N ASN A 116 14.95 -10.07 -15.38
CA ASN A 116 14.23 -9.10 -16.22
C ASN A 116 14.79 -7.67 -16.10
N GLY A 117 15.81 -7.44 -15.27
CA GLY A 117 16.32 -6.09 -14.99
C GLY A 117 15.27 -5.16 -14.37
N ALA A 118 14.31 -5.73 -13.61
CA ALA A 118 13.16 -5.00 -13.12
C ALA A 118 13.51 -3.97 -12.04
N ASP A 119 12.81 -2.85 -12.03
CA ASP A 119 12.90 -1.83 -10.98
C ASP A 119 12.23 -2.35 -9.70
N PHE A 120 11.16 -3.13 -9.84
CA PHE A 120 10.55 -3.87 -8.73
C PHE A 120 9.88 -5.16 -9.20
N THR A 121 9.72 -6.08 -8.27
CA THR A 121 8.86 -7.27 -8.45
C THR A 121 7.84 -7.33 -7.33
N LYS A 122 6.63 -7.78 -7.67
CA LYS A 122 5.52 -7.88 -6.71
C LYS A 122 4.78 -9.19 -6.92
N ALA A 123 4.25 -9.76 -5.83
CA ALA A 123 3.59 -11.06 -5.85
C ALA A 123 2.23 -11.04 -5.16
N ASN A 124 1.49 -12.12 -5.29
CA ASN A 124 0.31 -12.39 -4.49
C ASN A 124 0.70 -12.73 -3.05
N PHE A 125 -0.28 -12.77 -2.16
CA PHE A 125 -0.10 -13.08 -0.75
C PHE A 125 -1.36 -13.74 -0.18
N ASP A 126 -1.24 -14.37 0.98
CA ASP A 126 -2.38 -14.95 1.67
C ASP A 126 -2.91 -14.00 2.75
N LEU A 127 -4.22 -13.88 2.87
CA LEU A 127 -4.87 -13.42 4.07
C LEU A 127 -4.80 -14.55 5.10
N TYR A 128 -4.34 -14.24 6.32
CA TYR A 128 -4.10 -15.23 7.35
C TYR A 128 -4.87 -14.92 8.64
N TRP A 129 -5.53 -15.92 9.20
CA TRP A 129 -6.16 -15.89 10.51
C TRP A 129 -5.61 -17.02 11.36
N SER A 130 -5.15 -16.72 12.58
CA SER A 130 -4.70 -17.73 13.55
C SER A 130 -5.84 -18.24 14.42
N LYS A 131 -6.96 -17.53 14.47
CA LYS A 131 -8.13 -17.82 15.33
C LYS A 131 -9.45 -17.64 14.59
N PRO A 132 -10.54 -18.35 14.99
CA PRO A 132 -10.57 -19.46 15.97
C PRO A 132 -9.85 -20.73 15.48
N GLU A 133 -9.67 -20.88 14.17
CA GLU A 133 -8.92 -21.92 13.49
C GLU A 133 -7.98 -21.28 12.47
N GLU A 134 -6.83 -21.92 12.22
CA GLU A 134 -5.91 -21.44 11.21
C GLU A 134 -6.57 -21.48 9.83
N ARG A 135 -6.59 -20.33 9.16
CA ARG A 135 -7.17 -20.19 7.82
C ARG A 135 -6.30 -19.29 6.97
N ARG A 136 -6.16 -19.69 5.71
CA ARG A 136 -5.50 -18.88 4.66
C ARG A 136 -6.45 -18.71 3.46
N GLU A 137 -6.39 -17.55 2.85
CA GLU A 137 -7.15 -17.22 1.66
C GLU A 137 -6.26 -16.42 0.70
N LEU A 138 -6.05 -16.95 -0.50
CA LEU A 138 -5.20 -16.28 -1.49
C LEU A 138 -5.81 -14.93 -1.89
N MET A 139 -5.06 -13.86 -1.68
CA MET A 139 -5.33 -12.55 -2.30
C MET A 139 -4.65 -12.52 -3.66
N GLU A 140 -5.39 -12.91 -4.69
CA GLU A 140 -4.92 -12.93 -6.07
C GLU A 140 -4.94 -11.52 -6.67
N LEU A 141 -3.84 -10.78 -6.58
CA LEU A 141 -3.66 -9.50 -7.26
C LEU A 141 -3.33 -9.71 -8.74
N PHE A 142 -2.60 -10.77 -9.03
CA PHE A 142 -2.07 -11.11 -10.36
C PHE A 142 -2.48 -12.52 -10.74
N LYS A 143 -3.13 -12.66 -11.89
CA LYS A 143 -3.48 -13.98 -12.45
C LYS A 143 -2.27 -14.61 -13.11
N ALA A 144 -2.14 -15.93 -13.06
CA ALA A 144 -1.00 -16.67 -13.59
C ALA A 144 -0.63 -16.28 -15.04
N LYS A 145 -1.61 -16.02 -15.90
CA LYS A 145 -1.42 -15.62 -17.31
C LYS A 145 -0.74 -14.25 -17.49
N ASP A 146 -0.80 -13.39 -16.47
CA ASP A 146 -0.29 -12.02 -16.50
C ASP A 146 1.08 -11.89 -15.81
N CYS A 147 1.59 -13.00 -15.23
CA CYS A 147 2.82 -13.06 -14.46
C CYS A 147 4.05 -13.46 -15.29
N GLY A 148 5.24 -13.25 -14.69
CA GLY A 148 6.53 -13.74 -15.19
C GLY A 148 7.13 -12.97 -16.37
N LYS A 149 6.49 -11.91 -16.85
CA LYS A 149 6.96 -11.05 -17.95
C LYS A 149 7.11 -9.60 -17.50
N PRO A 150 8.05 -8.84 -18.11
CA PRO A 150 8.18 -7.42 -17.83
C PRO A 150 6.97 -6.64 -18.31
N VAL A 151 6.54 -5.66 -17.52
CA VAL A 151 5.45 -4.72 -17.82
C VAL A 151 5.88 -3.31 -17.43
N HIS A 152 5.28 -2.31 -18.08
CA HIS A 152 5.41 -0.91 -17.69
C HIS A 152 4.20 -0.50 -16.84
N PRO A 153 4.34 -0.29 -15.52
CA PRO A 153 3.20 -0.13 -14.62
C PRO A 153 2.34 1.09 -14.93
N SER A 154 2.95 2.17 -15.41
CA SER A 154 2.24 3.42 -15.68
C SER A 154 1.36 3.40 -16.94
N ASP A 155 1.29 2.29 -17.69
CA ASP A 155 0.49 2.22 -18.91
C ASP A 155 -1.01 2.24 -18.64
N THR A 156 -1.44 1.79 -17.47
CA THR A 156 -2.88 1.70 -17.13
C THR A 156 -3.19 2.14 -15.71
N VAL A 157 -4.34 2.77 -15.51
CA VAL A 157 -4.85 3.10 -14.17
C VAL A 157 -5.12 1.84 -13.32
N ASP A 158 -5.37 0.70 -13.95
CA ASP A 158 -5.63 -0.55 -13.24
C ASP A 158 -4.43 -1.00 -12.41
N ALA A 159 -3.19 -0.74 -12.87
CA ALA A 159 -1.99 -1.00 -12.09
C ALA A 159 -1.99 -0.20 -10.77
N PHE A 160 -2.34 1.08 -10.82
CA PHE A 160 -2.43 1.95 -9.63
C PHE A 160 -3.60 1.60 -8.71
N SER A 161 -4.59 0.85 -9.20
CA SER A 161 -5.74 0.40 -8.40
C SER A 161 -5.48 -0.89 -7.62
N LEU A 162 -4.30 -1.49 -7.78
CA LEU A 162 -3.89 -2.65 -6.99
C LEU A 162 -3.73 -2.26 -5.51
N LYS A 163 -3.98 -3.23 -4.62
CA LYS A 163 -3.72 -3.01 -3.19
C LYS A 163 -2.25 -2.60 -2.99
N PRO A 164 -1.95 -1.50 -2.28
CA PRO A 164 -0.60 -1.01 -2.07
C PRO A 164 0.14 -1.87 -1.01
N SER A 165 0.19 -3.20 -1.23
CA SER A 165 0.87 -4.15 -0.36
C SER A 165 2.38 -4.07 -0.60
N ILE A 166 3.05 -3.07 -0.02
CA ILE A 166 4.49 -2.81 -0.20
C ILE A 166 5.36 -3.98 0.25
N TRP A 167 4.87 -4.77 1.18
CA TRP A 167 5.52 -5.93 1.77
C TRP A 167 5.44 -7.22 0.91
N SER A 168 4.64 -7.26 -0.16
CA SER A 168 4.63 -8.37 -1.13
C SER A 168 5.54 -8.10 -2.34
N ALA A 169 6.56 -7.26 -2.18
CA ALA A 169 7.43 -6.79 -3.26
C ALA A 169 8.89 -6.67 -2.81
N VAL A 170 9.79 -6.64 -3.80
CA VAL A 170 11.16 -6.16 -3.64
C VAL A 170 11.44 -5.06 -4.67
N TYR A 171 12.21 -4.07 -4.27
CA TYR A 171 12.49 -2.86 -5.02
C TYR A 171 13.99 -2.74 -5.25
N ARG A 172 14.42 -2.39 -6.44
CA ARG A 172 15.83 -2.08 -6.71
C ARG A 172 16.21 -0.80 -5.96
N ARG A 173 17.20 -0.87 -5.06
CA ARG A 173 17.55 0.24 -4.17
C ARG A 173 18.03 1.49 -4.93
N ASP A 174 18.82 1.32 -6.00
CA ASP A 174 19.25 2.46 -6.81
C ASP A 174 18.09 3.15 -7.54
N PHE A 175 17.05 2.39 -7.94
CA PHE A 175 15.81 2.96 -8.47
C PHE A 175 15.10 3.84 -7.44
N LEU A 176 14.94 3.37 -6.19
CA LEU A 176 14.37 4.18 -5.11
C LEU A 176 15.18 5.44 -4.83
N ASN A 177 16.51 5.31 -4.83
CA ASN A 177 17.40 6.42 -4.49
C ASN A 177 17.51 7.48 -5.58
N ARG A 178 17.70 7.09 -6.86
CA ARG A 178 17.80 8.06 -7.97
C ARG A 178 16.52 8.84 -8.20
N ASN A 179 15.37 8.26 -7.83
CA ASN A 179 14.06 8.89 -7.96
C ASN A 179 13.58 9.51 -6.64
N ALA A 180 14.42 9.57 -5.61
CA ALA A 180 14.09 10.09 -4.28
C ALA A 180 12.76 9.54 -3.71
N ILE A 181 12.44 8.26 -4.00
CA ILE A 181 11.21 7.63 -3.51
C ILE A 181 11.36 7.37 -2.01
N ARG A 182 10.54 8.04 -1.22
CA ARG A 182 10.51 7.98 0.25
C ARG A 182 9.08 7.94 0.76
N PHE A 183 8.92 7.44 1.97
CA PHE A 183 7.65 7.47 2.69
C PHE A 183 7.38 8.87 3.22
N LEU A 184 6.11 9.26 3.27
CA LEU A 184 5.72 10.51 3.93
C LEU A 184 5.92 10.36 5.45
N PRO A 185 6.76 11.19 6.11
CA PRO A 185 7.09 11.04 7.52
C PRO A 185 5.99 11.64 8.43
N THR A 186 4.75 11.21 8.25
CA THR A 186 3.62 11.60 9.09
C THR A 186 3.61 10.81 10.40
N PRO A 187 3.11 11.37 11.52
CA PRO A 187 3.01 10.67 12.79
C PRO A 187 2.12 9.42 12.72
N GLY A 188 2.52 8.37 13.41
CA GLY A 188 1.80 7.11 13.48
C GLY A 188 2.00 6.23 12.24
N ALA A 189 1.10 5.26 12.06
CA ALA A 189 1.09 4.34 10.92
C ALA A 189 -0.28 4.35 10.27
N ALA A 190 -0.43 4.95 9.09
CA ALA A 190 -1.65 4.92 8.30
C ALA A 190 -1.45 5.45 6.87
N PHE A 191 -1.70 4.61 5.89
CA PHE A 191 -1.73 4.95 4.46
C PHE A 191 -0.40 5.38 3.82
N GLN A 192 0.75 5.36 4.55
CA GLN A 192 2.06 5.75 3.99
C GLN A 192 2.50 4.85 2.82
N ASP A 193 1.89 3.69 2.68
CA ASP A 193 2.03 2.80 1.53
C ASP A 193 1.42 3.37 0.24
N ALA A 194 0.46 4.29 0.33
CA ALA A 194 -0.25 4.83 -0.84
C ALA A 194 0.66 5.72 -1.70
N SER A 195 1.28 6.75 -1.12
CA SER A 195 2.18 7.66 -1.85
C SER A 195 3.44 6.95 -2.32
N PHE A 196 4.02 6.07 -1.49
CA PHE A 196 5.18 5.26 -1.87
C PHE A 196 4.86 4.39 -3.09
N THR A 197 3.78 3.61 -3.05
CA THR A 197 3.36 2.74 -4.15
C THR A 197 3.07 3.54 -5.41
N PHE A 198 2.36 4.67 -5.29
CA PHE A 198 2.06 5.53 -6.43
C PHE A 198 3.34 5.99 -7.15
N LYS A 199 4.33 6.51 -6.40
CA LYS A 199 5.61 6.94 -6.94
C LYS A 199 6.38 5.80 -7.60
N VAL A 200 6.40 4.62 -6.97
CA VAL A 200 7.03 3.42 -7.56
C VAL A 200 6.38 3.06 -8.90
N PHE A 201 5.05 3.00 -8.96
CA PHE A 201 4.34 2.63 -10.21
C PHE A 201 4.45 3.70 -11.29
N ALA A 202 4.52 4.97 -10.91
CA ALA A 202 4.66 6.08 -11.85
C ALA A 202 6.04 6.14 -12.51
N LEU A 203 7.10 5.78 -11.77
CA LEU A 203 8.49 5.99 -12.17
C LEU A 203 9.20 4.71 -12.66
N ALA A 204 8.64 3.53 -12.41
CA ALA A 204 9.26 2.28 -12.82
C ALA A 204 9.15 2.07 -14.34
N ASP A 205 10.28 1.86 -14.99
CA ASP A 205 10.32 1.44 -16.39
C ASP A 205 9.90 -0.01 -16.55
N THR A 206 10.30 -0.85 -15.59
CA THR A 206 10.06 -2.29 -15.66
C THR A 206 9.64 -2.86 -14.33
N ALA A 207 8.48 -3.51 -14.31
CA ALA A 207 8.01 -4.34 -13.21
C ALA A 207 7.78 -5.78 -13.66
N VAL A 208 7.87 -6.73 -12.72
CA VAL A 208 7.48 -8.13 -12.95
C VAL A 208 6.56 -8.58 -11.84
N PHE A 209 5.44 -9.17 -12.22
CA PHE A 209 4.47 -9.73 -11.28
C PHE A 209 4.62 -11.24 -11.19
N LEU A 210 4.46 -11.80 -9.99
CA LEU A 210 4.50 -13.23 -9.72
C LEU A 210 3.14 -13.72 -9.23
N HIS A 211 2.77 -14.94 -9.62
CA HIS A 211 1.54 -15.56 -9.14
C HIS A 211 1.70 -16.21 -7.76
N ASP A 212 2.93 -16.44 -7.33
CA ASP A 212 3.23 -17.05 -6.03
C ASP A 212 2.65 -16.23 -4.87
N SER A 213 2.21 -16.91 -3.80
CA SER A 213 1.96 -16.28 -2.51
C SER A 213 3.26 -16.22 -1.74
N VAL A 214 3.74 -15.01 -1.44
CA VAL A 214 5.05 -14.78 -0.81
C VAL A 214 4.99 -14.44 0.67
N LEU A 215 3.79 -14.13 1.18
CA LEU A 215 3.61 -13.64 2.54
C LEU A 215 2.22 -13.99 3.06
N SER A 216 2.12 -14.22 4.35
CA SER A 216 0.88 -14.37 5.11
C SER A 216 0.57 -13.07 5.84
N TYR A 217 -0.43 -12.33 5.33
CA TYR A 217 -0.90 -11.06 5.89
C TYR A 217 -1.93 -11.32 6.99
N ARG A 218 -1.56 -11.06 8.24
CA ARG A 218 -2.40 -11.33 9.41
C ARG A 218 -3.64 -10.43 9.46
N GLN A 219 -4.81 -11.04 9.68
CA GLN A 219 -6.09 -10.36 9.72
C GLN A 219 -6.68 -10.25 11.13
N ASP A 220 -6.20 -11.07 12.07
CA ASP A 220 -6.73 -11.17 13.43
C ASP A 220 -5.86 -10.42 14.47
N ASN A 221 -5.03 -9.48 14.02
CA ASN A 221 -4.37 -8.53 14.91
C ASN A 221 -5.32 -7.36 15.24
N GLU A 222 -5.86 -7.35 16.47
CA GLU A 222 -6.75 -6.29 16.97
C GLU A 222 -6.03 -4.93 17.07
N GLY A 223 -4.70 -4.94 17.28
CA GLY A 223 -3.84 -3.76 17.33
C GLY A 223 -3.48 -3.18 15.95
N SER A 224 -3.91 -3.80 14.86
CA SER A 224 -3.60 -3.34 13.51
C SER A 224 -4.01 -1.89 13.28
N SER A 225 -3.12 -1.13 12.68
CA SER A 225 -3.31 0.29 12.36
C SER A 225 -4.54 0.55 11.48
N VAL A 226 -4.93 -0.44 10.67
CA VAL A 226 -6.12 -0.41 9.79
C VAL A 226 -7.41 -0.29 10.57
N ASN A 227 -7.46 -0.78 11.82
CA ASN A 227 -8.65 -0.82 12.67
C ASN A 227 -8.88 0.47 13.48
N SER A 228 -8.02 1.48 13.34
CA SER A 228 -8.16 2.73 14.10
C SER A 228 -9.20 3.68 13.50
N PRO A 229 -10.38 3.87 14.14
CA PRO A 229 -11.46 4.68 13.57
C PRO A 229 -11.25 6.19 13.70
N ASN A 230 -10.15 6.63 14.30
CA ASN A 230 -9.85 8.03 14.57
C ASN A 230 -8.84 8.66 13.61
N LYS A 231 -8.35 7.91 12.61
CA LYS A 231 -7.39 8.39 11.59
C LYS A 231 -8.10 9.12 10.46
N VAL A 232 -8.63 10.30 10.74
CA VAL A 232 -9.55 11.02 9.83
C VAL A 232 -8.85 11.52 8.58
N HIS A 233 -7.64 12.09 8.70
CA HIS A 233 -6.99 12.81 7.60
C HIS A 233 -5.78 12.11 7.00
N CYS A 234 -5.37 10.96 7.51
CA CYS A 234 -4.15 10.28 7.02
C CYS A 234 -4.21 9.98 5.52
N VAL A 235 -5.37 9.51 5.02
CA VAL A 235 -5.54 9.25 3.58
C VAL A 235 -5.52 10.54 2.76
N ASN A 236 -6.05 11.64 3.30
CA ASN A 236 -6.02 12.94 2.62
C ASN A 236 -4.59 13.46 2.49
N ASP A 237 -3.77 13.31 3.54
CA ASP A 237 -2.39 13.80 3.56
C ASP A 237 -1.53 13.02 2.56
N GLU A 238 -1.72 11.71 2.43
CA GLU A 238 -1.05 10.89 1.40
C GLU A 238 -1.42 11.31 -0.02
N TYR A 239 -2.71 11.58 -0.29
CA TYR A 239 -3.12 12.04 -1.62
C TYR A 239 -2.75 13.51 -1.89
N ALA A 240 -2.62 14.35 -0.86
CA ALA A 240 -2.03 15.68 -0.99
C ALA A 240 -0.55 15.59 -1.37
N GLU A 241 0.21 14.66 -0.76
CA GLU A 241 1.60 14.39 -1.14
C GLU A 241 1.73 13.85 -2.57
N ILE A 242 0.86 12.92 -2.98
CA ILE A 242 0.84 12.43 -4.37
C ILE A 242 0.62 13.60 -5.34
N HIS A 243 -0.34 14.47 -5.07
CA HIS A 243 -0.63 15.63 -5.90
C HIS A 243 0.56 16.59 -5.93
N ARG A 244 1.11 16.97 -4.76
CA ARG A 244 2.29 17.84 -4.65
C ARG A 244 3.45 17.27 -5.49
N TRP A 245 3.75 15.99 -5.29
CA TRP A 245 4.83 15.32 -6.01
C TRP A 245 4.63 15.33 -7.53
N ILE A 246 3.38 15.14 -8.01
CA ILE A 246 3.10 15.20 -9.46
C ILE A 246 3.32 16.61 -10.00
N VAL A 247 2.81 17.65 -9.33
CA VAL A 247 2.82 19.02 -9.85
C VAL A 247 4.14 19.75 -9.63
N GLU A 248 4.93 19.36 -8.61
CA GLU A 248 6.21 19.99 -8.30
C GLU A 248 7.37 19.15 -8.81
N ASP A 249 7.50 17.88 -8.36
CA ASP A 249 8.69 17.07 -8.62
C ASP A 249 8.63 16.41 -10.02
N CYS A 250 7.50 15.82 -10.42
CA CYS A 250 7.37 15.20 -11.73
C CYS A 250 7.34 16.22 -12.87
N ALA A 251 6.72 17.38 -12.68
CA ALA A 251 6.59 18.39 -13.72
C ALA A 251 7.94 18.94 -14.22
N GLU A 252 9.01 18.82 -13.40
CA GLU A 252 10.36 19.22 -13.81
C GLU A 252 11.00 18.27 -14.83
N SER A 253 10.61 16.98 -14.84
CA SER A 253 11.28 15.92 -15.60
C SER A 253 10.38 15.19 -16.61
N HIS A 254 9.06 15.38 -16.55
CA HIS A 254 8.07 14.69 -17.38
C HIS A 254 7.33 15.64 -18.29
N SER A 255 6.77 15.11 -19.39
CA SER A 255 5.95 15.91 -20.29
C SER A 255 4.63 16.35 -19.62
N SER A 256 4.05 17.45 -20.06
CA SER A 256 2.72 17.90 -19.58
C SER A 256 1.63 16.83 -19.77
N GLN A 257 1.79 15.97 -20.78
CA GLN A 257 0.86 14.86 -21.04
C GLN A 257 0.99 13.77 -19.97
N ASP A 258 2.22 13.44 -19.55
CA ASP A 258 2.46 12.45 -18.48
C ASP A 258 1.96 12.98 -17.14
N VAL A 259 2.22 14.25 -16.83
CA VAL A 259 1.70 14.92 -15.63
C VAL A 259 0.17 14.86 -15.58
N ALA A 260 -0.51 15.22 -16.69
CA ALA A 260 -1.97 15.15 -16.78
C ALA A 260 -2.49 13.71 -16.61
N LYS A 261 -1.80 12.72 -17.20
CA LYS A 261 -2.12 11.30 -17.03
C LYS A 261 -2.00 10.85 -15.57
N LEU A 262 -0.93 11.25 -14.88
CA LEU A 262 -0.71 10.90 -13.47
C LEU A 262 -1.74 11.58 -12.55
N LEU A 263 -2.08 12.85 -12.76
CA LEU A 263 -3.14 13.55 -12.01
C LEU A 263 -4.49 12.86 -12.18
N ARG A 264 -4.82 12.46 -13.41
CA ARG A 264 -6.04 11.69 -13.68
C ARG A 264 -6.04 10.36 -12.93
N PHE A 265 -4.94 9.59 -12.96
CA PHE A 265 -4.83 8.32 -12.24
C PHE A 265 -4.94 8.52 -10.74
N ALA A 266 -4.24 9.51 -10.19
CA ALA A 266 -4.28 9.85 -8.77
C ALA A 266 -5.73 10.14 -8.30
N ASN A 267 -6.48 10.95 -9.04
CA ASN A 267 -7.86 11.30 -8.68
C ASN A 267 -8.82 10.11 -8.81
N VAL A 268 -8.61 9.21 -9.78
CA VAL A 268 -9.42 7.99 -9.92
C VAL A 268 -9.23 7.04 -8.73
N ILE A 269 -8.00 6.79 -8.30
CA ILE A 269 -7.73 5.89 -7.17
C ILE A 269 -8.01 6.56 -5.82
N LYS A 270 -7.85 7.89 -5.72
CA LYS A 270 -8.22 8.70 -4.54
C LYS A 270 -9.66 8.45 -4.12
N TYR A 271 -10.59 8.39 -5.08
CA TYR A 271 -11.98 8.09 -4.77
C TYR A 271 -12.14 6.76 -4.01
N ASP A 272 -11.51 5.70 -4.49
CA ASP A 272 -11.61 4.38 -3.85
C ASP A 272 -11.00 4.38 -2.44
N SER A 273 -9.84 4.98 -2.29
CA SER A 273 -9.14 5.08 -0.99
C SER A 273 -9.93 5.92 0.01
N TYR A 274 -10.54 7.02 -0.43
CA TYR A 274 -11.37 7.87 0.42
C TYR A 274 -12.65 7.15 0.85
N MET A 275 -13.34 6.46 -0.05
CA MET A 275 -14.53 5.69 0.29
C MET A 275 -14.20 4.49 1.19
N TRP A 276 -13.02 3.85 0.98
CA TRP A 276 -12.53 2.79 1.85
C TRP A 276 -12.22 3.30 3.26
N SER A 277 -11.64 4.48 3.38
CA SER A 277 -11.39 5.15 4.67
C SER A 277 -12.71 5.54 5.34
N TYR A 278 -13.60 6.25 4.61
CA TYR A 278 -14.88 6.72 5.12
C TYR A 278 -15.69 5.64 5.84
N ILE A 279 -15.83 4.46 5.25
CA ILE A 279 -16.63 3.37 5.82
C ILE A 279 -16.04 2.78 7.11
N ARG A 280 -14.82 3.15 7.50
CA ARG A 280 -14.10 2.70 8.70
C ARG A 280 -14.00 3.76 9.79
N LEU A 281 -14.27 5.02 9.44
CA LEU A 281 -14.22 6.11 10.40
C LEU A 281 -15.31 5.99 11.47
N ASN A 282 -15.04 6.58 12.65
CA ASN A 282 -16.08 6.81 13.63
C ASN A 282 -17.12 7.79 13.02
N PRO A 283 -18.43 7.50 13.15
CA PRO A 283 -19.49 8.34 12.56
C PRO A 283 -19.43 9.82 12.94
N LYS A 284 -18.86 10.18 14.07
CA LYS A 284 -18.69 11.59 14.47
C LYS A 284 -17.81 12.40 13.50
N TYR A 285 -16.97 11.74 12.68
CA TYR A 285 -16.08 12.38 11.71
C TYR A 285 -16.64 12.38 10.28
N TYR A 286 -17.77 11.74 10.01
CA TYR A 286 -18.30 11.60 8.65
C TYR A 286 -18.51 12.95 7.94
N ALA A 287 -19.11 13.91 8.64
CA ALA A 287 -19.39 15.24 8.06
C ALA A 287 -18.09 15.99 7.72
N GLU A 288 -17.10 15.96 8.60
CA GLU A 288 -15.80 16.57 8.40
C GLU A 288 -15.09 15.96 7.21
N PHE A 289 -14.99 14.64 7.16
CA PHE A 289 -14.32 13.91 6.07
C PHE A 289 -14.98 14.16 4.71
N LEU A 290 -16.32 14.08 4.64
CA LEU A 290 -17.06 14.31 3.40
C LEU A 290 -16.95 15.74 2.89
N ASN A 291 -16.95 16.74 3.78
CA ASN A 291 -16.73 18.13 3.39
C ASN A 291 -15.35 18.32 2.77
N ARG A 292 -14.30 17.78 3.38
CA ARG A 292 -12.94 17.83 2.83
C ARG A 292 -12.87 17.08 1.50
N MET A 293 -13.42 15.88 1.40
CA MET A 293 -13.49 15.11 0.16
C MET A 293 -14.18 15.92 -0.96
N ALA A 294 -15.34 16.52 -0.68
CA ALA A 294 -16.07 17.32 -1.66
C ALA A 294 -15.27 18.53 -2.12
N GLN A 295 -14.60 19.22 -1.22
CA GLN A 295 -13.75 20.38 -1.53
C GLN A 295 -12.58 19.98 -2.45
N GLU A 296 -11.84 18.92 -2.10
CA GLU A 296 -10.69 18.48 -2.86
C GLU A 296 -11.06 17.99 -4.27
N PHE A 297 -12.16 17.20 -4.40
CA PHE A 297 -12.62 16.75 -5.71
C PHE A 297 -13.23 17.85 -6.55
N ARG A 298 -13.86 18.86 -5.94
CA ARG A 298 -14.35 20.04 -6.66
C ARG A 298 -13.17 20.81 -7.25
N GLY A 299 -12.11 21.07 -6.45
CA GLY A 299 -10.90 21.71 -6.94
C GLY A 299 -10.26 20.97 -8.11
N ALA A 300 -10.12 19.65 -8.01
CA ALA A 300 -9.55 18.82 -9.06
C ALA A 300 -10.40 18.84 -10.37
N LEU A 301 -11.73 18.87 -10.26
CA LEU A 301 -12.64 19.00 -11.42
C LEU A 301 -12.54 20.39 -12.06
N GLU A 302 -12.49 21.45 -11.26
CA GLU A 302 -12.32 22.84 -11.73
C GLU A 302 -10.96 23.06 -12.40
N ALA A 303 -9.92 22.39 -11.91
CA ALA A 303 -8.58 22.41 -12.50
C ALA A 303 -8.42 21.46 -13.70
N HIS A 304 -9.45 20.73 -14.10
CA HIS A 304 -9.42 19.74 -15.18
C HIS A 304 -8.35 18.63 -15.00
N GLU A 305 -8.04 18.29 -13.75
CA GLU A 305 -7.08 17.21 -13.43
C GLU A 305 -7.63 15.83 -13.75
N PHE A 306 -8.95 15.67 -13.73
CA PHE A 306 -9.67 14.48 -14.17
C PHE A 306 -11.11 14.84 -14.53
N GLU A 307 -11.80 13.89 -15.17
CA GLU A 307 -13.20 14.01 -15.52
C GLU A 307 -14.05 12.99 -14.75
N LEU A 308 -15.28 13.35 -14.40
CA LEU A 308 -16.19 12.38 -13.77
C LEU A 308 -16.40 11.12 -14.63
N THR A 309 -16.21 11.23 -15.94
CA THR A 309 -16.29 10.12 -16.91
C THR A 309 -15.17 9.10 -16.76
N ASP A 310 -14.09 9.42 -16.08
CA ASP A 310 -13.00 8.50 -15.78
C ASP A 310 -13.40 7.46 -14.72
N LEU A 311 -14.44 7.78 -13.96
CA LEU A 311 -14.97 6.87 -12.95
C LEU A 311 -16.05 5.94 -13.52
N LYS A 312 -16.10 4.73 -12.97
CA LYS A 312 -17.21 3.79 -13.23
C LYS A 312 -18.56 4.44 -12.90
N PRO A 313 -19.66 4.13 -13.62
CA PRO A 313 -20.94 4.84 -13.51
C PRO A 313 -21.44 5.04 -12.07
N TRP A 314 -21.35 4.03 -11.21
CA TRP A 314 -21.82 4.14 -9.82
C TRP A 314 -20.88 4.99 -8.95
N LYS A 315 -19.57 4.97 -9.19
CA LYS A 315 -18.60 5.84 -8.51
C LYS A 315 -18.81 7.30 -8.91
N ARG A 316 -19.03 7.54 -10.21
CA ARG A 316 -19.34 8.85 -10.79
C ARG A 316 -20.58 9.46 -10.14
N ALA A 317 -21.69 8.70 -10.10
CA ALA A 317 -22.93 9.17 -9.50
C ALA A 317 -22.76 9.49 -8.02
N ASN A 318 -22.03 8.62 -7.30
CA ASN A 318 -21.77 8.80 -5.88
C ASN A 318 -20.88 10.03 -5.62
N LEU A 319 -19.77 10.17 -6.34
CA LEU A 319 -18.87 11.31 -6.19
C LEU A 319 -19.57 12.63 -6.55
N LYS A 320 -20.34 12.64 -7.65
CA LYS A 320 -21.12 13.82 -8.02
C LYS A 320 -22.06 14.26 -6.91
N ALA A 321 -22.79 13.34 -6.30
CA ALA A 321 -23.69 13.64 -5.20
C ALA A 321 -22.95 14.18 -3.95
N ILE A 322 -21.74 13.66 -3.64
CA ILE A 322 -20.90 14.15 -2.55
C ILE A 322 -20.39 15.57 -2.86
N VAL A 323 -19.91 15.81 -4.08
CA VAL A 323 -19.37 17.12 -4.49
C VAL A 323 -20.47 18.19 -4.56
N ASP A 324 -21.66 17.83 -5.03
CA ASP A 324 -22.80 18.74 -5.12
C ASP A 324 -23.28 19.18 -3.72
N ASP A 325 -23.52 18.22 -2.81
CA ASP A 325 -23.98 18.49 -1.43
C ASP A 325 -23.60 17.34 -0.47
N PRO A 326 -22.44 17.42 0.22
CA PRO A 326 -21.97 16.38 1.12
C PRO A 326 -22.88 16.18 2.36
N GLN A 327 -23.57 17.21 2.81
CA GLN A 327 -24.48 17.13 3.96
C GLN A 327 -25.77 16.39 3.59
N LYS A 328 -26.36 16.72 2.44
CA LYS A 328 -27.49 16.00 1.87
C LYS A 328 -27.13 14.53 1.63
N TRP A 329 -25.97 14.28 1.01
CA TRP A 329 -25.49 12.91 0.78
C TRP A 329 -25.38 12.13 2.09
N LEU A 330 -24.79 12.74 3.15
CA LEU A 330 -24.66 12.12 4.47
C LEU A 330 -26.02 11.78 5.08
N ALA A 331 -26.96 12.73 5.08
CA ALA A 331 -28.30 12.53 5.61
C ALA A 331 -29.06 11.40 4.90
N GLU A 332 -28.94 11.33 3.58
CA GLU A 332 -29.62 10.33 2.75
C GLU A 332 -28.90 8.99 2.70
N SER A 333 -27.62 8.93 3.07
CA SER A 333 -26.78 7.71 3.01
C SER A 333 -26.55 7.07 4.38
N SER A 334 -27.45 7.35 5.34
CA SER A 334 -27.41 6.71 6.67
C SER A 334 -27.36 5.18 6.50
N GLY A 335 -26.32 4.55 7.10
CA GLY A 335 -26.07 3.11 6.95
C GLY A 335 -25.28 2.67 5.72
N PHE A 336 -24.84 3.57 4.83
CA PHE A 336 -24.00 3.19 3.66
C PHE A 336 -22.71 2.49 4.10
N ALA A 337 -22.07 2.94 5.17
CA ALA A 337 -20.83 2.38 5.69
C ALA A 337 -20.97 0.91 6.11
N SER A 338 -22.12 0.55 6.70
CA SER A 338 -22.43 -0.82 7.14
C SER A 338 -23.23 -1.63 6.11
N ALA A 339 -23.57 -1.03 4.95
CA ALA A 339 -24.42 -1.66 3.95
C ALA A 339 -23.72 -2.83 3.24
N GLY A 340 -24.36 -3.98 3.20
CA GLY A 340 -24.01 -5.08 2.30
C GLY A 340 -24.30 -4.72 0.83
N ALA A 341 -24.02 -5.67 -0.08
CA ALA A 341 -24.17 -5.47 -1.54
C ALA A 341 -25.55 -4.92 -1.93
N MET A 342 -26.63 -5.44 -1.34
CA MET A 342 -28.00 -4.98 -1.62
C MET A 342 -28.26 -3.55 -1.13
N GLY A 343 -27.73 -3.19 0.05
CA GLY A 343 -27.86 -1.82 0.57
C GLY A 343 -27.11 -0.81 -0.29
N ARG A 344 -25.91 -1.16 -0.77
CA ARG A 344 -25.14 -0.35 -1.71
C ARG A 344 -25.86 -0.22 -3.06
N ALA A 345 -26.46 -1.29 -3.58
CA ALA A 345 -27.25 -1.21 -4.79
C ALA A 345 -28.45 -0.27 -4.66
N LYS A 346 -29.17 -0.29 -3.53
CA LYS A 346 -30.25 0.66 -3.21
C LYS A 346 -29.74 2.12 -3.17
N HIS A 347 -28.59 2.34 -2.53
CA HIS A 347 -27.96 3.65 -2.51
C HIS A 347 -27.63 4.14 -3.92
N TYR A 348 -26.99 3.31 -4.76
CA TYR A 348 -26.65 3.66 -6.13
C TYR A 348 -27.89 3.89 -7.02
N ALA A 349 -29.00 3.19 -6.78
CA ALA A 349 -30.28 3.47 -7.43
C ALA A 349 -30.76 4.88 -7.13
N ARG A 350 -30.62 5.34 -5.90
CA ARG A 350 -31.06 6.67 -5.46
C ARG A 350 -30.18 7.78 -6.06
N VAL A 351 -28.84 7.65 -6.00
CA VAL A 351 -27.93 8.72 -6.46
C VAL A 351 -27.74 8.76 -7.98
N GLY A 352 -28.00 7.67 -8.69
CA GLY A 352 -27.69 7.58 -10.13
C GLY A 352 -28.73 6.85 -10.97
N GLY A 353 -29.84 6.42 -10.38
CA GLY A 353 -30.93 5.73 -11.08
C GLY A 353 -30.64 4.26 -11.44
N PRO A 354 -31.61 3.58 -12.14
CA PRO A 354 -31.54 2.15 -12.41
C PRO A 354 -30.33 1.70 -13.24
N GLY A 355 -29.93 2.50 -14.22
CA GLY A 355 -28.78 2.19 -15.09
C GLY A 355 -27.46 2.06 -14.33
N VAL A 356 -27.29 2.86 -13.27
CA VAL A 356 -26.11 2.82 -12.40
C VAL A 356 -26.08 1.54 -11.58
N VAL A 357 -27.23 1.05 -11.13
CA VAL A 357 -27.35 -0.24 -10.43
C VAL A 357 -26.97 -1.40 -11.33
N VAL A 358 -27.45 -1.41 -12.56
CA VAL A 358 -27.10 -2.45 -13.55
C VAL A 358 -25.57 -2.49 -13.75
N ALA A 359 -24.93 -1.35 -13.93
CA ALA A 359 -23.48 -1.27 -14.06
C ALA A 359 -22.74 -1.77 -12.81
N PHE A 360 -23.24 -1.46 -11.61
CA PHE A 360 -22.68 -1.93 -10.35
C PHE A 360 -22.77 -3.46 -10.21
N VAL A 361 -23.95 -4.04 -10.48
CA VAL A 361 -24.19 -5.50 -10.40
C VAL A 361 -23.35 -6.25 -11.42
N LEU A 362 -23.30 -5.79 -12.67
CA LEU A 362 -22.46 -6.40 -13.71
C LEU A 362 -20.97 -6.39 -13.37
N ASN A 363 -20.48 -5.34 -12.68
CA ASN A 363 -19.11 -5.33 -12.21
C ASN A 363 -18.86 -6.32 -11.04
N ALA A 364 -19.84 -6.53 -10.17
CA ALA A 364 -19.72 -7.48 -9.07
C ALA A 364 -19.71 -8.95 -9.55
N ILE A 365 -20.39 -9.25 -10.65
CA ILE A 365 -20.42 -10.60 -11.25
C ILE A 365 -19.11 -10.93 -12.00
N LYS A 366 -18.38 -9.91 -12.48
CA LYS A 366 -17.12 -10.10 -13.23
C LYS A 366 -15.88 -10.28 -12.34
N LYS A 367 -16.02 -10.09 -11.05
CA LYS A 367 -14.98 -10.35 -10.04
C LYS A 367 -15.14 -11.74 -9.46
#